data_b76331a4cae142d164e3b19a37426211
#
_entry.id   b76331a4cae142d164e3b19a37426211
#
_cell.length_a   1.000
_cell.length_b   1.000
_cell.length_c   1.000
_cell.angle_alpha   90.00
_cell.angle_beta   90.00
_cell.angle_gamma   90.00
#
_symmetry.space_group_name_H-M   'P 1'
#
loop_
_entity.id
_entity.type
_entity.pdbx_description
1 polymer ?
#
loop_
_entity_poly.entity_id
_entity_poly.type
_entity_poly.pdbx_seq_one_letter_code
_entity_poly.pdbx_strand_id
1 'polypeptide(L)'
;MAESSLFARLVALVGGAAVAIRHSGDGPREPAYGRAPTIPDPRPQGRIPTLKMPTAKGWHGDHQPTPAPGLKVNAFARDLLHPRNIYVLPNGDVLIAESMGEDGKSRSFFDHAMSATMKRARARGVSANRVTLLRDADGDGVAEERHVLIENVRQPFGMALIGDILYVGASDAVLAYPYETGTTRITTPGRKLMDLIPGGHWTRNLIASKDGSKLYVAVGSLTNIGDQGMAAEENRACIHELDLASGTSRIFGGGLRNPVGMAWEPEGGLLWTVVNERDGLGDETPPDYLTSVVDGGFYGWPYCYWDRVVDDRVPQDDAMVASALQPDYALGGHTASLGLCWLPEGTLPGFPQGMAIGQHGSWNRSKLSGYKLTFVEFQNGKPVGMPREILKDFLSADEKYSYGRPVGVALAGDGAVLMADDVGDVIWRVTAA
;
A
#
# COMPACT_ATOMS: atom_id res chain seq x y z
N MET A 1 9.88 -36.16 15.40
CA MET A 1 8.98 -36.94 14.51
C MET A 1 7.65 -36.24 14.22
N ALA A 2 7.14 -35.36 15.07
CA ALA A 2 5.91 -34.57 14.77
C ALA A 2 6.12 -33.42 13.76
N GLU A 3 7.32 -32.82 13.71
CA GLU A 3 7.63 -31.76 12.77
C GLU A 3 7.74 -32.24 11.32
N SER A 4 8.20 -33.48 11.07
CA SER A 4 8.29 -34.05 9.73
C SER A 4 6.93 -34.34 9.09
N SER A 5 5.88 -34.59 9.89
CA SER A 5 4.53 -34.84 9.38
C SER A 5 3.78 -33.58 8.97
N LEU A 6 4.05 -32.47 9.66
CA LEU A 6 3.52 -31.14 9.28
C LEU A 6 4.16 -30.66 7.97
N PHE A 7 5.45 -30.94 7.82
CA PHE A 7 6.26 -30.60 6.65
C PHE A 7 5.81 -31.37 5.39
N ALA A 8 5.48 -32.65 5.53
CA ALA A 8 4.98 -33.48 4.44
C ALA A 8 3.58 -33.04 3.97
N ARG A 9 2.75 -32.52 4.86
CA ARG A 9 1.44 -31.94 4.52
C ARG A 9 1.53 -30.61 3.79
N LEU A 10 2.55 -29.79 4.10
CA LEU A 10 2.83 -28.54 3.36
C LEU A 10 3.25 -28.83 1.91
N VAL A 11 4.04 -29.87 1.67
CA VAL A 11 4.54 -30.26 0.34
C VAL A 11 3.45 -30.90 -0.52
N ALA A 12 2.51 -31.64 0.07
CA ALA A 12 1.42 -32.29 -0.67
C ALA A 12 0.35 -31.28 -1.16
N LEU A 13 0.28 -30.08 -0.57
CA LEU A 13 -0.69 -29.03 -0.92
C LEU A 13 -0.22 -28.08 -2.06
N VAL A 14 1.02 -28.22 -2.51
CA VAL A 14 1.59 -27.38 -3.60
C VAL A 14 0.98 -27.70 -5.00
N GLY A 15 0.18 -28.75 -5.09
CA GLY A 15 -0.38 -29.27 -6.36
C GLY A 15 -1.72 -28.69 -6.84
N GLY A 16 -2.21 -27.54 -6.36
CA GLY A 16 -3.39 -26.95 -6.99
C GLY A 16 -4.40 -26.19 -6.13
N ALA A 17 -4.20 -26.05 -4.83
CA ALA A 17 -5.10 -25.30 -3.94
C ALA A 17 -4.34 -24.20 -3.17
N ALA A 18 -5.06 -23.16 -2.72
CA ALA A 18 -4.50 -22.14 -1.82
C ALA A 18 -3.87 -22.82 -0.59
N VAL A 19 -2.61 -22.46 -0.29
CA VAL A 19 -1.95 -22.95 0.93
C VAL A 19 -2.60 -22.26 2.12
N ALA A 20 -3.18 -23.02 3.04
CA ALA A 20 -3.76 -22.50 4.27
C ALA A 20 -3.12 -23.20 5.49
N ILE A 21 -2.51 -22.41 6.36
CA ILE A 21 -2.07 -22.83 7.68
C ILE A 21 -2.93 -22.08 8.70
N ARG A 22 -3.60 -22.80 9.58
CA ARG A 22 -4.39 -22.21 10.68
C ARG A 22 -3.78 -22.58 12.02
N HIS A 23 -3.80 -21.64 12.95
CA HIS A 23 -3.46 -21.88 14.34
C HIS A 23 -4.70 -22.17 15.17
N SER A 24 -4.56 -23.03 16.18
CA SER A 24 -5.62 -23.28 17.15
C SER A 24 -5.91 -21.98 17.91
N GLY A 25 -7.12 -21.47 17.76
CA GLY A 25 -7.52 -20.19 18.37
C GLY A 25 -7.77 -19.05 17.37
N ASP A 26 -7.38 -19.22 16.11
CA ASP A 26 -7.86 -18.34 15.06
C ASP A 26 -9.37 -18.58 14.85
N GLY A 27 -10.14 -17.52 14.89
CA GLY A 27 -11.59 -17.55 14.67
C GLY A 27 -12.11 -16.17 14.44
N PRO A 28 -13.29 -16.04 13.83
CA PRO A 28 -13.89 -14.74 13.54
C PRO A 28 -14.06 -13.96 14.83
N ARG A 29 -13.50 -12.75 14.85
CA ARG A 29 -13.75 -11.70 15.84
C ARG A 29 -14.26 -10.50 15.08
N GLU A 30 -14.89 -9.57 15.79
CA GLU A 30 -15.27 -8.31 15.17
C GLU A 30 -14.00 -7.53 14.78
N PRO A 31 -13.90 -7.11 13.52
CA PRO A 31 -12.75 -6.32 13.06
C PRO A 31 -12.69 -4.97 13.81
N ALA A 32 -11.48 -4.56 14.17
CA ALA A 32 -11.24 -3.27 14.80
C ALA A 32 -11.31 -2.15 13.73
N TYR A 33 -12.43 -1.46 13.63
CA TYR A 33 -12.64 -0.32 12.73
C TYR A 33 -12.97 0.97 13.49
N GLY A 34 -12.64 2.12 12.90
CA GLY A 34 -13.07 3.42 13.36
C GLY A 34 -12.10 4.09 14.32
N ARG A 35 -12.56 5.19 14.92
CA ARG A 35 -11.75 6.05 15.81
C ARG A 35 -11.50 5.49 17.20
N ALA A 36 -12.42 4.68 17.70
CA ALA A 36 -12.34 4.06 19.02
C ALA A 36 -12.65 2.56 18.92
N PRO A 37 -11.80 1.79 18.22
CA PRO A 37 -12.01 0.36 18.06
C PRO A 37 -11.76 -0.38 19.36
N THR A 38 -12.44 -1.50 19.55
CA THR A 38 -12.03 -2.49 20.54
C THR A 38 -10.92 -3.33 19.94
N ILE A 39 -9.69 -3.21 20.46
CA ILE A 39 -8.57 -4.03 20.01
C ILE A 39 -8.64 -5.39 20.71
N PRO A 40 -8.75 -6.50 19.98
CA PRO A 40 -8.74 -7.83 20.59
C PRO A 40 -7.39 -8.14 21.21
N ASP A 41 -7.37 -8.95 22.27
CA ASP A 41 -6.13 -9.45 22.86
C ASP A 41 -5.27 -10.19 21.80
N PRO A 42 -3.95 -9.98 21.83
CA PRO A 42 -3.06 -10.64 20.89
C PRO A 42 -3.08 -12.16 21.04
N ARG A 43 -2.97 -12.86 19.92
CA ARG A 43 -2.83 -14.33 19.87
C ARG A 43 -1.54 -14.68 19.13
N PRO A 44 -0.40 -14.69 19.81
CA PRO A 44 0.89 -14.95 19.17
C PRO A 44 0.88 -16.28 18.39
N GLN A 45 1.28 -16.24 17.13
CA GLN A 45 1.22 -17.36 16.19
C GLN A 45 2.54 -18.12 16.07
N GLY A 46 3.52 -17.85 16.94
CA GLY A 46 4.84 -18.49 16.88
C GLY A 46 5.67 -18.02 15.67
N ARG A 47 6.56 -18.92 15.17
CA ARG A 47 7.45 -18.58 14.05
C ARG A 47 6.77 -18.58 12.68
N ILE A 48 5.65 -19.24 12.53
CA ILE A 48 4.90 -19.33 11.27
C ILE A 48 3.53 -18.71 11.52
N PRO A 49 3.20 -17.58 10.89
CA PRO A 49 1.88 -16.96 11.00
C PRO A 49 0.82 -17.84 10.31
N THR A 50 -0.45 -17.58 10.56
CA THR A 50 -1.54 -18.09 9.73
C THR A 50 -1.27 -17.68 8.28
N LEU A 51 -1.39 -18.65 7.36
CA LEU A 51 -1.17 -18.43 5.93
C LEU A 51 -2.43 -18.80 5.17
N LYS A 52 -2.93 -17.87 4.36
CA LYS A 52 -3.99 -18.11 3.39
C LYS A 52 -3.76 -17.19 2.20
N MET A 53 -3.11 -17.71 1.17
CA MET A 53 -2.81 -16.96 -0.04
C MET A 53 -3.69 -17.43 -1.19
N PRO A 54 -4.56 -16.56 -1.72
CA PRO A 54 -5.31 -16.86 -2.93
C PRO A 54 -4.37 -16.93 -4.13
N THR A 55 -4.66 -17.80 -5.08
CA THR A 55 -3.95 -17.86 -6.34
C THR A 55 -4.39 -16.69 -7.22
N ALA A 56 -3.44 -15.92 -7.73
CA ALA A 56 -3.72 -14.83 -8.67
C ALA A 56 -4.28 -15.40 -9.99
N LYS A 57 -5.45 -14.92 -10.38
CA LYS A 57 -6.13 -15.33 -11.61
C LYS A 57 -6.26 -14.19 -12.62
N GLY A 58 -6.35 -12.95 -12.14
CA GLY A 58 -6.65 -11.80 -12.99
C GLY A 58 -8.11 -11.75 -13.47
N TRP A 59 -8.43 -10.72 -14.22
CA TRP A 59 -9.73 -10.48 -14.80
C TRP A 59 -9.78 -11.01 -16.23
N HIS A 60 -10.85 -11.71 -16.61
CA HIS A 60 -11.01 -12.27 -17.94
C HIS A 60 -12.38 -11.92 -18.53
N GLY A 61 -12.41 -11.63 -19.83
CA GLY A 61 -13.63 -11.20 -20.52
C GLY A 61 -14.23 -9.94 -19.90
N ASP A 62 -15.52 -9.92 -19.68
CA ASP A 62 -16.27 -8.80 -19.09
C ASP A 62 -16.25 -8.79 -17.55
N HIS A 63 -15.48 -9.70 -16.92
CA HIS A 63 -15.39 -9.75 -15.47
C HIS A 63 -14.63 -8.54 -14.94
N GLN A 64 -15.25 -7.85 -13.99
CA GLN A 64 -14.75 -6.62 -13.38
C GLN A 64 -15.18 -6.52 -11.91
N PRO A 65 -14.56 -5.66 -11.09
CA PRO A 65 -15.00 -5.44 -9.72
C PRO A 65 -16.40 -4.82 -9.68
N THR A 66 -17.13 -5.09 -8.61
CA THR A 66 -18.48 -4.58 -8.41
C THR A 66 -18.43 -3.19 -7.80
N PRO A 67 -18.95 -2.14 -8.47
CA PRO A 67 -19.02 -0.80 -7.90
C PRO A 67 -20.18 -0.68 -6.90
N ALA A 68 -20.07 0.32 -6.00
CA ALA A 68 -21.17 0.71 -5.13
C ALA A 68 -22.39 1.20 -5.95
N PRO A 69 -23.62 1.13 -5.39
CA PRO A 69 -24.82 1.63 -6.07
C PRO A 69 -24.68 3.09 -6.51
N GLY A 70 -25.08 3.39 -7.74
CA GLY A 70 -24.96 4.72 -8.35
C GLY A 70 -23.60 5.03 -8.97
N LEU A 71 -22.66 4.06 -8.91
CA LEU A 71 -21.36 4.16 -9.56
C LEU A 71 -21.26 3.16 -10.71
N LYS A 72 -20.37 3.48 -11.66
CA LYS A 72 -19.91 2.57 -12.70
C LYS A 72 -18.39 2.42 -12.64
N VAL A 73 -17.89 1.33 -13.16
CA VAL A 73 -16.47 1.04 -13.30
C VAL A 73 -16.15 0.59 -14.71
N ASN A 74 -15.06 1.08 -15.27
CA ASN A 74 -14.48 0.58 -16.52
C ASN A 74 -12.96 0.47 -16.38
N ALA A 75 -12.32 -0.29 -17.24
CA ALA A 75 -10.88 -0.28 -17.33
C ALA A 75 -10.42 0.99 -18.07
N PHE A 76 -9.61 1.82 -17.41
CA PHE A 76 -8.92 2.94 -18.04
C PHE A 76 -7.74 2.46 -18.90
N ALA A 77 -7.00 1.45 -18.42
CA ALA A 77 -5.97 0.77 -19.19
C ALA A 77 -5.82 -0.68 -18.72
N ARG A 78 -5.54 -1.60 -19.65
CA ARG A 78 -5.30 -3.04 -19.39
C ARG A 78 -3.89 -3.43 -19.85
N ASP A 79 -3.47 -4.65 -19.53
CA ASP A 79 -2.22 -5.25 -19.97
C ASP A 79 -0.98 -4.43 -19.56
N LEU A 80 -1.03 -3.90 -18.35
CA LEU A 80 0.12 -3.27 -17.68
C LEU A 80 1.00 -4.35 -17.03
N LEU A 81 2.18 -3.97 -16.56
CA LEU A 81 3.09 -4.89 -15.90
C LEU A 81 3.12 -4.62 -14.38
N HIS A 82 2.12 -5.13 -13.65
CA HIS A 82 2.02 -5.00 -12.20
C HIS A 82 1.99 -3.52 -11.76
N PRO A 83 0.93 -2.75 -12.14
CA PRO A 83 0.81 -1.34 -11.81
C PRO A 83 0.65 -1.14 -10.30
N ARG A 84 1.50 -0.30 -9.70
CA ARG A 84 1.55 -0.14 -8.24
C ARG A 84 1.08 1.22 -7.75
N ASN A 85 1.40 2.28 -8.46
CA ASN A 85 0.99 3.62 -8.07
C ASN A 85 0.63 4.46 -9.27
N ILE A 86 -0.19 5.49 -9.03
CA ILE A 86 -0.75 6.37 -10.04
C ILE A 86 -0.40 7.81 -9.65
N TYR A 87 -0.01 8.60 -10.63
CA TYR A 87 0.12 10.04 -10.50
C TYR A 87 -0.54 10.74 -11.70
N VAL A 88 -1.51 11.60 -11.45
CA VAL A 88 -2.18 12.35 -12.50
C VAL A 88 -1.47 13.68 -12.71
N LEU A 89 -1.00 13.92 -13.92
CA LEU A 89 -0.32 15.15 -14.32
C LEU A 89 -1.34 16.30 -14.54
N PRO A 90 -0.93 17.57 -14.42
CA PRO A 90 -1.82 18.70 -14.59
C PRO A 90 -2.51 18.79 -15.96
N ASN A 91 -1.92 18.19 -17.00
CA ASN A 91 -2.49 18.12 -18.36
C ASN A 91 -3.46 16.94 -18.57
N GLY A 92 -3.72 16.13 -17.52
CA GLY A 92 -4.58 14.96 -17.56
C GLY A 92 -3.89 13.64 -17.90
N ASP A 93 -2.63 13.65 -18.34
CA ASP A 93 -1.86 12.43 -18.54
C ASP A 93 -1.70 11.67 -17.19
N VAL A 94 -1.69 10.35 -17.24
CA VAL A 94 -1.63 9.50 -16.07
C VAL A 94 -0.33 8.70 -16.05
N LEU A 95 0.49 8.90 -15.04
CA LEU A 95 1.72 8.15 -14.83
C LEU A 95 1.47 6.92 -13.97
N ILE A 96 1.99 5.79 -14.39
CA ILE A 96 1.88 4.50 -13.70
C ILE A 96 3.28 4.00 -13.33
N ALA A 97 3.51 3.77 -12.04
CA ALA A 97 4.69 3.03 -11.58
C ALA A 97 4.44 1.53 -11.76
N GLU A 98 5.17 0.91 -12.67
CA GLU A 98 5.11 -0.53 -12.91
C GLU A 98 6.31 -1.22 -12.26
N SER A 99 6.03 -1.92 -11.15
CA SER A 99 7.07 -2.52 -10.32
C SER A 99 6.55 -3.68 -9.49
N MET A 100 7.44 -4.61 -9.15
CA MET A 100 7.13 -5.82 -8.37
C MET A 100 8.20 -6.05 -7.31
N GLY A 101 7.82 -6.73 -6.22
CA GLY A 101 8.76 -7.19 -5.21
C GLY A 101 9.78 -8.16 -5.79
N GLU A 102 11.07 -7.91 -5.55
CA GLU A 102 12.16 -8.80 -5.98
C GLU A 102 12.17 -10.10 -5.18
N ASP A 103 12.62 -11.19 -5.81
CA ASP A 103 12.86 -12.45 -5.11
C ASP A 103 14.02 -12.30 -4.13
N GLY A 104 13.80 -12.59 -2.86
CA GLY A 104 14.85 -12.71 -1.87
C GLY A 104 15.73 -13.96 -2.13
N LYS A 105 16.97 -13.96 -1.63
CA LYS A 105 17.81 -15.16 -1.67
C LYS A 105 17.19 -16.24 -0.78
N SER A 106 16.66 -17.29 -1.37
CA SER A 106 16.14 -18.46 -0.65
C SER A 106 17.32 -19.26 -0.06
N ARG A 107 17.33 -19.42 1.27
CA ARG A 107 18.39 -20.13 2.00
C ARG A 107 17.92 -21.46 2.57
N SER A 108 16.62 -21.70 2.63
CA SER A 108 16.02 -22.91 3.17
C SER A 108 14.94 -23.46 2.24
N PHE A 109 14.54 -24.72 2.45
CA PHE A 109 13.41 -25.32 1.75
C PHE A 109 12.10 -24.55 2.02
N PHE A 110 11.93 -24.03 3.22
CA PHE A 110 10.78 -23.20 3.59
C PHE A 110 10.76 -21.90 2.78
N ASP A 111 11.92 -21.25 2.61
CA ASP A 111 12.01 -20.03 1.77
C ASP A 111 11.64 -20.31 0.32
N HIS A 112 12.03 -21.47 -0.23
CA HIS A 112 11.65 -21.88 -1.59
C HIS A 112 10.14 -22.09 -1.72
N ALA A 113 9.51 -22.78 -0.75
CA ALA A 113 8.06 -23.01 -0.75
C ALA A 113 7.29 -21.69 -0.60
N MET A 114 7.76 -20.80 0.26
CA MET A 114 7.18 -19.46 0.43
C MET A 114 7.34 -18.61 -0.84
N SER A 115 8.53 -18.62 -1.45
CA SER A 115 8.78 -17.92 -2.73
C SER A 115 7.85 -18.43 -3.83
N ALA A 116 7.69 -19.75 -3.97
CA ALA A 116 6.76 -20.33 -4.95
C ALA A 116 5.30 -19.90 -4.69
N THR A 117 4.89 -19.81 -3.42
CA THR A 117 3.55 -19.34 -3.04
C THR A 117 3.36 -17.85 -3.35
N MET A 118 4.37 -17.03 -3.06
CA MET A 118 4.37 -15.60 -3.38
C MET A 118 4.32 -15.35 -4.90
N LYS A 119 5.04 -16.16 -5.69
CA LYS A 119 4.98 -16.09 -7.16
C LYS A 119 3.59 -16.46 -7.69
N ARG A 120 2.95 -17.50 -7.14
CA ARG A 120 1.57 -17.89 -7.50
C ARG A 120 0.57 -16.77 -7.18
N ALA A 121 0.76 -16.06 -6.10
CA ALA A 121 -0.02 -14.88 -5.73
C ALA A 121 0.39 -13.61 -6.50
N ARG A 122 1.37 -13.67 -7.40
CA ARG A 122 1.97 -12.53 -8.13
C ARG A 122 2.51 -11.42 -7.21
N ALA A 123 2.88 -11.75 -5.99
CA ALA A 123 3.46 -10.81 -5.04
C ALA A 123 4.98 -10.60 -5.24
N ARG A 124 5.64 -11.50 -5.96
CA ARG A 124 7.08 -11.45 -6.31
C ARG A 124 7.32 -11.96 -7.72
N GLY A 125 8.33 -11.40 -8.37
CA GLY A 125 8.72 -11.79 -9.73
C GLY A 125 9.73 -10.83 -10.35
N VAL A 126 9.73 -10.77 -11.68
CA VAL A 126 10.55 -9.81 -12.42
C VAL A 126 9.83 -8.48 -12.48
N SER A 127 10.43 -7.45 -11.90
CA SER A 127 9.89 -6.09 -11.90
C SER A 127 10.09 -5.43 -13.28
N ALA A 128 9.07 -4.73 -13.77
CA ALA A 128 9.16 -3.95 -15.00
C ALA A 128 10.12 -2.75 -14.87
N ASN A 129 10.27 -2.23 -13.64
CA ASN A 129 11.23 -1.17 -13.31
C ASN A 129 11.10 0.06 -14.22
N ARG A 130 9.84 0.50 -14.47
CA ARG A 130 9.55 1.61 -15.38
C ARG A 130 8.39 2.49 -14.88
N VAL A 131 8.33 3.70 -15.41
CA VAL A 131 7.16 4.58 -15.32
C VAL A 131 6.54 4.65 -16.71
N THR A 132 5.25 4.30 -16.80
CA THR A 132 4.46 4.34 -18.03
C THR A 132 3.53 5.55 -17.99
N LEU A 133 3.45 6.29 -19.09
CA LEU A 133 2.49 7.37 -19.33
C LEU A 133 1.31 6.80 -20.11
N LEU A 134 0.12 7.08 -19.63
CA LEU A 134 -1.16 6.80 -20.29
C LEU A 134 -1.87 8.11 -20.61
N ARG A 135 -2.47 8.18 -21.78
CA ARG A 135 -3.27 9.34 -22.21
C ARG A 135 -4.59 8.88 -22.81
N ASP A 136 -5.67 9.44 -22.30
CA ASP A 136 -7.00 9.39 -22.85
C ASP A 136 -7.11 10.58 -23.81
N ALA A 137 -6.96 10.34 -25.11
CA ALA A 137 -6.81 11.40 -26.11
C ALA A 137 -8.14 11.96 -26.58
N ASP A 138 -9.22 11.18 -26.50
CA ASP A 138 -10.56 11.58 -26.95
C ASP A 138 -11.53 11.86 -25.78
N GLY A 139 -11.12 11.59 -24.53
CA GLY A 139 -11.88 11.90 -23.32
C GLY A 139 -13.00 10.89 -23.02
N ASP A 140 -12.93 9.67 -23.55
CA ASP A 140 -13.97 8.67 -23.35
C ASP A 140 -13.81 7.85 -22.04
N GLY A 141 -12.68 8.04 -21.35
CA GLY A 141 -12.33 7.39 -20.09
C GLY A 141 -11.57 6.08 -20.28
N VAL A 142 -10.96 5.88 -21.45
CA VAL A 142 -10.03 4.81 -21.77
C VAL A 142 -8.75 5.42 -22.35
N ALA A 143 -7.59 4.93 -21.97
CA ALA A 143 -6.32 5.44 -22.49
C ALA A 143 -5.93 4.74 -23.79
N GLU A 144 -5.94 5.47 -24.92
CA GLU A 144 -5.51 4.99 -26.23
C GLU A 144 -3.99 5.02 -26.38
N GLU A 145 -3.35 6.04 -25.81
CA GLU A 145 -1.92 6.19 -25.90
C GLU A 145 -1.20 5.61 -24.67
N ARG A 146 -0.14 4.86 -24.94
CA ARG A 146 0.73 4.29 -23.92
C ARG A 146 2.19 4.45 -24.31
N HIS A 147 2.95 5.08 -23.42
CA HIS A 147 4.38 5.33 -23.63
C HIS A 147 5.17 4.92 -22.38
N VAL A 148 6.33 4.30 -22.58
CA VAL A 148 7.28 4.10 -21.49
C VAL A 148 8.03 5.42 -21.28
N LEU A 149 7.64 6.17 -20.27
CA LEU A 149 8.18 7.50 -19.98
C LEU A 149 9.61 7.42 -19.44
N ILE A 150 9.85 6.53 -18.47
CA ILE A 150 11.16 6.32 -17.84
C ILE A 150 11.41 4.82 -17.71
N GLU A 151 12.59 4.37 -18.12
CA GLU A 151 13.05 2.99 -18.00
C GLU A 151 14.14 2.86 -16.92
N ASN A 152 14.37 1.65 -16.44
CA ASN A 152 15.46 1.29 -15.54
C ASN A 152 15.46 2.03 -14.20
N VAL A 153 14.28 2.33 -13.66
CA VAL A 153 14.11 2.81 -12.29
C VAL A 153 13.84 1.63 -11.38
N ARG A 154 14.70 1.38 -10.41
CA ARG A 154 14.59 0.22 -9.54
C ARG A 154 13.33 0.30 -8.68
N GLN A 155 12.34 -0.55 -8.95
CA GLN A 155 11.08 -0.65 -8.23
C GLN A 155 10.44 0.74 -7.97
N PRO A 156 10.09 1.52 -9.01
CA PRO A 156 9.47 2.83 -8.83
C PRO A 156 8.12 2.67 -8.11
N PHE A 157 7.77 3.67 -7.27
CA PHE A 157 6.47 3.70 -6.61
C PHE A 157 5.89 5.12 -6.56
N GLY A 158 6.38 6.00 -5.68
CA GLY A 158 5.88 7.36 -5.55
C GLY A 158 6.32 8.27 -6.68
N MET A 159 5.45 9.20 -7.06
CA MET A 159 5.74 10.21 -8.06
C MET A 159 5.18 11.55 -7.62
N ALA A 160 5.87 12.64 -7.94
CA ALA A 160 5.41 14.01 -7.71
C ALA A 160 6.02 14.94 -8.76
N LEU A 161 5.22 15.83 -9.33
CA LEU A 161 5.69 16.90 -10.22
C LEU A 161 5.70 18.23 -9.45
N ILE A 162 6.85 18.91 -9.45
CA ILE A 162 7.00 20.26 -8.87
C ILE A 162 7.68 21.12 -9.93
N GLY A 163 6.96 22.11 -10.43
CA GLY A 163 7.42 22.91 -11.57
C GLY A 163 7.66 22.03 -12.81
N ASP A 164 8.88 22.02 -13.28
CA ASP A 164 9.38 21.24 -14.43
C ASP A 164 10.24 20.03 -14.02
N ILE A 165 10.12 19.56 -12.78
CA ILE A 165 10.85 18.40 -12.27
C ILE A 165 9.88 17.31 -11.82
N LEU A 166 9.99 16.12 -12.43
CA LEU A 166 9.32 14.91 -12.01
C LEU A 166 10.22 14.14 -11.02
N TYR A 167 9.73 13.99 -9.79
CA TYR A 167 10.37 13.20 -8.77
C TYR A 167 9.81 11.79 -8.75
N VAL A 168 10.69 10.79 -8.62
CA VAL A 168 10.31 9.38 -8.57
C VAL A 168 10.99 8.70 -7.38
N GLY A 169 10.19 8.06 -6.51
CA GLY A 169 10.66 7.22 -5.43
C GLY A 169 11.00 5.82 -5.94
N ALA A 170 12.29 5.51 -6.04
CA ALA A 170 12.82 4.19 -6.28
C ALA A 170 13.12 3.48 -4.96
N SER A 171 13.22 2.14 -4.94
CA SER A 171 13.47 1.40 -3.68
C SER A 171 14.81 1.76 -3.03
N ASP A 172 15.76 2.32 -3.77
CA ASP A 172 17.12 2.69 -3.34
C ASP A 172 17.42 4.19 -3.40
N ALA A 173 16.52 5.02 -3.93
CA ALA A 173 16.75 6.45 -4.04
C ALA A 173 15.47 7.28 -4.28
N VAL A 174 15.55 8.57 -4.01
CA VAL A 174 14.67 9.59 -4.61
C VAL A 174 15.40 10.18 -5.82
N LEU A 175 14.77 10.10 -6.99
CA LEU A 175 15.31 10.53 -8.27
C LEU A 175 14.54 11.74 -8.81
N ALA A 176 15.24 12.68 -9.45
CA ALA A 176 14.66 13.85 -10.10
C ALA A 176 14.96 13.85 -11.59
N TYR A 177 13.93 14.08 -12.40
CA TYR A 177 14.00 14.11 -13.85
C TYR A 177 13.46 15.44 -14.38
N PRO A 178 14.17 16.14 -15.29
CA PRO A 178 13.56 17.24 -16.04
C PRO A 178 12.33 16.73 -16.80
N TYR A 179 11.23 17.44 -16.69
CA TYR A 179 9.96 17.08 -17.33
C TYR A 179 9.31 18.30 -17.95
N GLU A 180 9.00 18.20 -19.23
CA GLU A 180 8.20 19.16 -19.98
C GLU A 180 6.82 18.57 -20.26
N THR A 181 5.76 19.35 -20.08
CA THR A 181 4.38 18.89 -20.32
C THR A 181 4.21 18.36 -21.74
N GLY A 182 3.65 17.16 -21.86
CA GLY A 182 3.48 16.45 -23.11
C GLY A 182 4.65 15.54 -23.51
N THR A 183 5.76 15.55 -22.74
CA THR A 183 6.87 14.60 -22.94
C THR A 183 6.39 13.17 -22.75
N THR A 184 6.66 12.32 -23.73
CA THR A 184 6.29 10.88 -23.71
C THR A 184 7.47 9.97 -23.43
N ARG A 185 8.70 10.48 -23.40
CA ARG A 185 9.91 9.72 -23.08
C ARG A 185 10.99 10.61 -22.47
N ILE A 186 11.56 10.17 -21.36
CA ILE A 186 12.72 10.78 -20.69
C ILE A 186 13.89 9.79 -20.80
N THR A 187 14.96 10.21 -21.47
CA THR A 187 16.18 9.40 -21.63
C THR A 187 17.34 9.91 -20.76
N THR A 188 17.22 11.11 -20.21
CA THR A 188 18.20 11.66 -19.29
C THR A 188 18.20 10.86 -17.99
N PRO A 189 19.38 10.42 -17.50
CA PRO A 189 19.44 9.76 -16.19
C PRO A 189 18.88 10.62 -15.06
N GLY A 190 18.15 10.00 -14.14
CA GLY A 190 17.63 10.68 -12.96
C GLY A 190 18.76 11.17 -12.05
N ARG A 191 18.69 12.44 -11.64
CA ARG A 191 19.58 12.97 -10.61
C ARG A 191 19.13 12.48 -9.24
N LYS A 192 20.02 11.80 -8.53
CA LYS A 192 19.76 11.30 -7.18
C LYS A 192 19.76 12.47 -6.18
N LEU A 193 18.69 12.53 -5.35
CA LEU A 193 18.53 13.52 -4.30
C LEU A 193 18.73 12.94 -2.91
N MET A 194 18.30 11.71 -2.70
CA MET A 194 18.37 11.03 -1.40
C MET A 194 18.68 9.55 -1.63
N ASP A 195 19.63 9.00 -0.89
CA ASP A 195 19.88 7.56 -0.84
C ASP A 195 18.86 6.89 0.07
N LEU A 196 18.32 5.75 -0.36
CA LEU A 196 17.43 4.91 0.42
C LEU A 196 17.97 3.49 0.47
N ILE A 197 17.77 2.81 1.60
CA ILE A 197 18.24 1.43 1.78
C ILE A 197 17.17 0.48 1.25
N PRO A 198 17.45 -0.31 0.19
CA PRO A 198 16.48 -1.27 -0.36
C PRO A 198 16.25 -2.45 0.59
N GLY A 199 15.21 -3.24 0.29
CA GLY A 199 14.82 -4.42 1.07
C GLY A 199 13.68 -4.18 2.04
N GLY A 200 13.18 -5.26 2.65
CA GLY A 200 12.00 -5.22 3.53
C GLY A 200 10.76 -4.73 2.80
N HIS A 201 10.07 -3.77 3.39
CA HIS A 201 9.01 -3.02 2.72
C HIS A 201 9.66 -2.07 1.71
N TRP A 202 9.50 -2.36 0.44
CA TRP A 202 10.28 -1.75 -0.64
C TRP A 202 9.62 -0.52 -1.29
N THR A 203 8.34 -0.28 -1.04
CA THR A 203 7.64 0.89 -1.57
C THR A 203 8.22 2.18 -1.01
N ARG A 204 8.36 3.20 -1.88
CA ARG A 204 8.83 4.54 -1.53
C ARG A 204 7.84 5.54 -2.10
N ASN A 205 6.79 5.84 -1.35
CA ASN A 205 5.82 6.82 -1.80
C ASN A 205 6.35 8.25 -1.61
N LEU A 206 5.93 9.14 -2.48
CA LEU A 206 6.29 10.57 -2.46
C LEU A 206 5.02 11.41 -2.45
N ILE A 207 5.07 12.52 -1.71
CA ILE A 207 4.12 13.61 -1.85
C ILE A 207 4.83 14.95 -1.65
N ALA A 208 4.51 15.95 -2.48
CA ALA A 208 5.05 17.29 -2.36
C ALA A 208 4.37 18.06 -1.23
N SER A 209 5.09 18.98 -0.60
CA SER A 209 4.47 20.04 0.22
C SER A 209 3.59 20.94 -0.64
N LYS A 210 2.61 21.63 -0.03
CA LYS A 210 1.69 22.51 -0.75
C LYS A 210 2.39 23.66 -1.48
N ASP A 211 3.51 24.14 -0.95
CA ASP A 211 4.34 25.19 -1.53
C ASP A 211 5.43 24.68 -2.50
N GLY A 212 5.54 23.36 -2.66
CA GLY A 212 6.53 22.74 -3.53
C GLY A 212 7.97 22.83 -3.03
N SER A 213 8.22 23.27 -1.78
CA SER A 213 9.58 23.39 -1.24
C SER A 213 10.17 22.08 -0.73
N LYS A 214 9.31 21.07 -0.45
CA LYS A 214 9.69 19.82 0.19
C LYS A 214 9.05 18.61 -0.45
N LEU A 215 9.69 17.45 -0.26
CA LEU A 215 9.09 16.13 -0.50
C LEU A 215 8.99 15.35 0.81
N TYR A 216 7.85 14.70 1.02
CA TYR A 216 7.67 13.70 2.06
C TYR A 216 7.85 12.32 1.44
N VAL A 217 8.69 11.48 2.08
CA VAL A 217 9.11 10.18 1.56
C VAL A 217 8.76 9.09 2.56
N ALA A 218 7.82 8.22 2.23
CA ALA A 218 7.43 7.11 3.08
C ALA A 218 8.40 5.92 2.92
N VAL A 219 8.93 5.43 4.04
CA VAL A 219 9.91 4.34 4.09
C VAL A 219 9.48 3.31 5.12
N GLY A 220 9.04 2.14 4.67
CA GLY A 220 8.63 1.06 5.57
C GLY A 220 9.82 0.33 6.23
N SER A 221 9.53 -0.44 7.28
CA SER A 221 10.53 -1.21 8.03
C SER A 221 11.25 -2.26 7.18
N LEU A 222 12.42 -2.66 7.60
CA LEU A 222 13.16 -3.78 6.99
C LEU A 222 12.54 -5.12 7.38
N THR A 223 12.12 -5.24 8.64
CA THR A 223 11.63 -6.49 9.23
C THR A 223 10.21 -6.35 9.80
N ASN A 224 9.65 -7.44 10.29
CA ASN A 224 8.33 -7.44 10.89
C ASN A 224 8.28 -6.68 12.24
N ILE A 225 9.26 -6.93 13.10
CA ILE A 225 9.29 -6.43 14.49
C ILE A 225 10.69 -5.93 14.93
N GLY A 226 11.57 -5.57 14.00
CA GLY A 226 12.96 -5.25 14.34
C GLY A 226 13.83 -6.49 14.60
N ASP A 227 13.49 -7.64 13.99
CA ASP A 227 14.15 -8.95 14.23
C ASP A 227 15.66 -8.96 13.97
N GLN A 228 16.16 -8.00 13.19
CA GLN A 228 17.59 -7.86 12.89
C GLN A 228 18.27 -6.80 13.77
N GLY A 229 17.57 -6.28 14.78
CA GLY A 229 18.01 -5.21 15.66
C GLY A 229 17.70 -3.81 15.12
N MET A 230 17.54 -2.85 16.02
CA MET A 230 17.11 -1.49 15.68
C MET A 230 18.12 -0.73 14.81
N ALA A 231 19.41 -1.07 14.87
CA ALA A 231 20.42 -0.48 13.97
C ALA A 231 20.15 -0.80 12.49
N ALA A 232 19.51 -1.95 12.17
CA ALA A 232 19.12 -2.30 10.82
C ALA A 232 17.86 -1.54 10.34
N GLU A 233 17.11 -0.97 11.27
CA GLU A 233 15.91 -0.16 11.02
C GLU A 233 16.17 1.34 11.01
N GLU A 234 17.44 1.75 11.11
CA GLU A 234 17.82 3.18 11.05
C GLU A 234 17.27 3.84 9.78
N ASN A 235 16.63 5.00 9.90
CA ASN A 235 15.97 5.74 8.82
C ASN A 235 14.84 4.97 8.11
N ARG A 236 14.21 4.00 8.79
CA ARG A 236 13.09 3.20 8.30
C ARG A 236 11.89 3.29 9.26
N ALA A 237 10.77 2.68 8.87
CA ALA A 237 9.49 2.77 9.59
C ALA A 237 9.09 4.22 9.89
N CYS A 238 9.21 5.10 8.89
CA CYS A 238 9.05 6.54 9.04
C CYS A 238 8.62 7.22 7.74
N ILE A 239 8.26 8.48 7.86
CA ILE A 239 8.15 9.42 6.75
C ILE A 239 9.26 10.45 6.91
N HIS A 240 10.10 10.59 5.91
CA HIS A 240 11.12 11.65 5.83
C HIS A 240 10.54 12.91 5.22
N GLU A 241 11.04 14.06 5.67
CA GLU A 241 10.92 15.36 5.02
C GLU A 241 12.26 15.69 4.34
N LEU A 242 12.25 15.83 3.03
CA LEU A 242 13.40 16.22 2.21
C LEU A 242 13.20 17.68 1.77
N ASP A 243 14.06 18.58 2.20
CA ASP A 243 14.11 19.96 1.74
C ASP A 243 14.81 20.04 0.37
N LEU A 244 14.10 20.52 -0.65
CA LEU A 244 14.56 20.50 -2.03
C LEU A 244 15.65 21.57 -2.33
N ALA A 245 15.71 22.64 -1.54
CA ALA A 245 16.71 23.69 -1.74
C ALA A 245 18.07 23.30 -1.15
N SER A 246 18.08 22.75 0.05
CA SER A 246 19.31 22.32 0.73
C SER A 246 19.74 20.90 0.40
N GLY A 247 18.80 20.03 -0.02
CA GLY A 247 19.01 18.60 -0.19
C GLY A 247 19.11 17.84 1.14
N THR A 248 18.81 18.46 2.27
CA THR A 248 18.86 17.81 3.58
C THR A 248 17.55 17.09 3.89
N SER A 249 17.61 15.96 4.60
CA SER A 249 16.45 15.23 5.05
C SER A 249 16.45 14.99 6.55
N ARG A 250 15.25 14.87 7.13
CA ARG A 250 15.02 14.48 8.52
C ARG A 250 13.83 13.55 8.64
N ILE A 251 13.71 12.82 9.72
CA ILE A 251 12.49 12.09 10.02
C ILE A 251 11.40 13.08 10.41
N PHE A 252 10.28 13.09 9.68
CA PHE A 252 9.10 13.90 9.97
C PHE A 252 8.18 13.18 10.96
N GLY A 253 7.90 11.87 10.74
CA GLY A 253 7.14 11.02 11.66
C GLY A 253 7.73 9.62 11.70
N GLY A 254 7.93 9.06 12.90
CA GLY A 254 8.56 7.77 13.12
C GLY A 254 7.65 6.74 13.79
N GLY A 255 8.10 5.48 13.89
CA GLY A 255 7.32 4.39 14.49
C GLY A 255 6.10 3.97 13.64
N LEU A 256 6.12 4.28 12.36
CA LEU A 256 5.14 3.90 11.34
C LEU A 256 5.66 2.64 10.62
N ARG A 257 5.23 1.45 11.02
CA ARG A 257 5.85 0.20 10.51
C ARG A 257 5.98 0.17 9.00
N ASN A 258 4.91 0.37 8.27
CA ASN A 258 4.95 0.45 6.80
C ASN A 258 3.97 1.53 6.32
N PRO A 259 4.33 2.82 6.37
CA PRO A 259 3.54 3.88 5.78
C PRO A 259 3.66 3.77 4.26
N VAL A 260 2.53 3.88 3.54
CA VAL A 260 2.54 3.77 2.07
C VAL A 260 1.77 4.91 1.42
N GLY A 261 0.44 4.88 1.42
CA GLY A 261 -0.37 5.95 0.85
C GLY A 261 -0.25 7.23 1.66
N MET A 262 -0.10 8.36 0.99
CA MET A 262 -0.06 9.69 1.60
C MET A 262 -1.00 10.63 0.88
N ALA A 263 -1.71 11.48 1.62
CA ALA A 263 -2.59 12.51 1.08
C ALA A 263 -2.66 13.72 2.01
N TRP A 264 -2.80 14.91 1.45
CA TRP A 264 -3.12 16.11 2.22
C TRP A 264 -4.62 16.19 2.47
N GLU A 265 -5.00 16.35 3.71
CA GLU A 265 -6.35 16.72 4.10
C GLU A 265 -6.47 18.26 3.99
N PRO A 266 -7.45 18.80 3.22
CA PRO A 266 -7.43 20.22 2.87
C PRO A 266 -7.88 21.17 3.98
N GLU A 267 -8.77 20.76 4.91
CA GLU A 267 -9.33 21.63 5.93
C GLU A 267 -8.30 21.93 7.04
N GLY A 268 -7.72 20.88 7.62
CA GLY A 268 -6.68 21.01 8.66
C GLY A 268 -5.27 21.20 8.08
N GLY A 269 -5.08 20.92 6.81
CA GLY A 269 -3.79 21.01 6.16
C GLY A 269 -2.78 19.95 6.59
N LEU A 270 -3.24 18.87 7.22
CA LEU A 270 -2.38 17.81 7.75
C LEU A 270 -2.06 16.76 6.68
N LEU A 271 -0.84 16.22 6.77
CA LEU A 271 -0.44 15.04 6.01
C LEU A 271 -1.07 13.81 6.67
N TRP A 272 -1.74 12.98 5.87
CA TRP A 272 -2.31 11.71 6.30
C TRP A 272 -1.60 10.55 5.62
N THR A 273 -1.54 9.39 6.30
CA THR A 273 -0.97 8.16 5.75
C THR A 273 -1.78 6.94 6.19
N VAL A 274 -1.72 5.89 5.38
CA VAL A 274 -2.15 4.54 5.76
C VAL A 274 -0.93 3.71 6.11
N VAL A 275 -1.04 2.92 7.19
CA VAL A 275 0.06 2.12 7.73
C VAL A 275 -0.35 0.66 7.85
N ASN A 276 0.50 -0.22 7.34
CA ASN A 276 0.35 -1.65 7.54
C ASN A 276 1.12 -2.08 8.78
N GLU A 277 0.40 -2.63 9.74
CA GLU A 277 0.95 -3.08 11.00
C GLU A 277 1.59 -4.47 10.94
N ARG A 278 2.18 -4.88 12.06
CA ARG A 278 2.96 -6.10 12.18
C ARG A 278 2.12 -7.39 12.10
N ASP A 279 2.76 -8.46 11.67
CA ASP A 279 2.17 -9.79 11.57
C ASP A 279 2.39 -10.64 12.84
N GLY A 280 1.59 -11.70 12.99
CA GLY A 280 1.84 -12.79 13.95
C GLY A 280 1.25 -12.59 15.35
N LEU A 281 0.25 -11.68 15.51
CA LEU A 281 -0.54 -11.52 16.74
C LEU A 281 -2.00 -11.98 16.60
N GLY A 282 -2.33 -12.70 15.53
CA GLY A 282 -3.68 -13.19 15.23
C GLY A 282 -4.32 -12.44 14.06
N ASP A 283 -5.57 -12.80 13.74
CA ASP A 283 -6.28 -12.32 12.57
C ASP A 283 -6.66 -10.82 12.66
N GLU A 284 -6.93 -10.31 13.86
CA GLU A 284 -7.47 -8.94 14.05
C GLU A 284 -6.52 -8.00 14.78
N THR A 285 -5.29 -8.46 15.14
CA THR A 285 -4.38 -7.69 15.99
C THR A 285 -2.97 -7.65 15.40
N PRO A 286 -2.35 -6.47 15.32
CA PRO A 286 -2.96 -5.14 15.44
C PRO A 286 -3.73 -4.75 14.17
N PRO A 287 -4.65 -3.79 14.23
CA PRO A 287 -5.28 -3.26 13.03
C PRO A 287 -4.30 -2.41 12.23
N ASP A 288 -4.38 -2.49 10.90
CA ASP A 288 -3.87 -1.44 10.03
C ASP A 288 -4.62 -0.13 10.32
N TYR A 289 -4.03 1.02 10.01
CA TYR A 289 -4.66 2.29 10.37
C TYR A 289 -4.44 3.41 9.36
N LEU A 290 -5.32 4.41 9.45
CA LEU A 290 -5.22 5.72 8.81
C LEU A 290 -4.94 6.75 9.91
N THR A 291 -3.92 7.59 9.73
CA THR A 291 -3.55 8.60 10.72
C THR A 291 -3.01 9.88 10.10
N SER A 292 -3.25 11.00 10.78
CA SER A 292 -2.53 12.24 10.55
C SER A 292 -1.09 12.11 11.04
N VAL A 293 -0.14 12.70 10.31
CA VAL A 293 1.29 12.63 10.67
C VAL A 293 1.70 13.95 11.30
N VAL A 294 2.11 13.89 12.56
CA VAL A 294 2.57 15.04 13.34
C VAL A 294 4.07 15.18 13.22
N ASP A 295 4.57 16.39 13.02
CA ASP A 295 6.00 16.67 12.97
C ASP A 295 6.71 16.27 14.28
N GLY A 296 7.71 15.40 14.19
CA GLY A 296 8.40 14.80 15.32
C GLY A 296 7.60 13.70 16.04
N GLY A 297 6.40 13.34 15.54
CA GLY A 297 5.53 12.31 16.14
C GLY A 297 6.13 10.90 16.02
N PHE A 298 5.85 10.05 17.02
CA PHE A 298 6.20 8.64 17.04
C PHE A 298 4.93 7.80 17.24
N TYR A 299 4.73 6.73 16.42
CA TYR A 299 3.48 5.96 16.36
C TYR A 299 3.59 4.53 16.89
N GLY A 300 4.67 4.21 17.59
CA GLY A 300 4.80 3.03 18.45
C GLY A 300 5.69 1.91 17.94
N TRP A 301 5.68 1.59 16.62
CA TRP A 301 6.49 0.47 16.12
C TRP A 301 8.00 0.68 16.38
N PRO A 302 8.75 -0.34 16.85
CA PRO A 302 8.32 -1.72 17.10
C PRO A 302 7.87 -1.99 18.55
N TYR A 303 7.92 -1.02 19.46
CA TYR A 303 7.77 -1.22 20.91
C TYR A 303 6.33 -1.44 21.36
N CYS A 304 5.40 -0.79 20.69
CA CYS A 304 3.97 -0.89 20.95
C CYS A 304 3.18 -0.65 19.67
N TYR A 305 1.89 -0.93 19.72
CA TYR A 305 0.96 -0.67 18.63
C TYR A 305 -0.33 -0.04 19.18
N TRP A 306 -1.11 0.60 18.29
CA TRP A 306 -2.35 1.29 18.60
C TRP A 306 -2.19 2.22 19.83
N ASP A 307 -3.05 2.13 20.86
CA ASP A 307 -3.00 2.95 22.07
C ASP A 307 -1.97 2.39 23.07
N ARG A 308 -0.68 2.37 22.71
CA ARG A 308 0.44 1.93 23.55
C ARG A 308 0.33 0.50 24.09
N VAL A 309 -0.36 -0.38 23.35
CA VAL A 309 -0.36 -1.80 23.69
C VAL A 309 1.06 -2.33 23.46
N VAL A 310 1.74 -2.71 24.54
CA VAL A 310 3.14 -3.15 24.51
C VAL A 310 3.30 -4.43 23.69
N ASP A 311 4.25 -4.44 22.75
CA ASP A 311 4.69 -5.67 22.09
C ASP A 311 5.87 -6.26 22.86
N ASP A 312 5.62 -7.23 23.70
CA ASP A 312 6.61 -7.86 24.60
C ASP A 312 7.63 -8.75 23.89
N ARG A 313 7.51 -8.91 22.56
CA ARG A 313 8.42 -9.74 21.75
C ARG A 313 9.65 -8.97 21.25
N VAL A 314 9.77 -7.70 21.54
CA VAL A 314 10.92 -6.85 21.20
C VAL A 314 11.56 -6.30 22.47
N PRO A 315 12.87 -5.98 22.46
CA PRO A 315 13.49 -5.22 23.55
C PRO A 315 12.72 -3.93 23.80
N GLN A 316 12.34 -3.69 25.05
CA GLN A 316 11.48 -2.57 25.40
C GLN A 316 12.25 -1.28 25.63
N ASP A 317 11.57 -0.16 25.34
CA ASP A 317 11.98 1.20 25.67
C ASP A 317 10.75 1.96 26.20
N ASP A 318 10.65 2.07 27.52
CA ASP A 318 9.50 2.68 28.20
C ASP A 318 9.29 4.15 27.79
N ALA A 319 10.37 4.87 27.50
CA ALA A 319 10.28 6.26 27.05
C ALA A 319 9.67 6.36 25.65
N MET A 320 10.03 5.45 24.75
CA MET A 320 9.43 5.38 23.42
C MET A 320 7.96 4.97 23.49
N VAL A 321 7.61 3.98 24.30
CA VAL A 321 6.20 3.59 24.53
C VAL A 321 5.38 4.76 25.06
N ALA A 322 5.92 5.49 26.07
CA ALA A 322 5.24 6.66 26.64
C ALA A 322 5.05 7.81 25.65
N SER A 323 5.95 7.97 24.69
CA SER A 323 5.90 9.01 23.65
C SER A 323 4.98 8.67 22.48
N ALA A 324 4.55 7.41 22.35
CA ALA A 324 3.78 6.95 21.20
C ALA A 324 2.42 7.66 21.10
N LEU A 325 2.13 8.14 19.90
CA LEU A 325 0.83 8.73 19.54
C LEU A 325 -0.14 7.62 19.12
N GLN A 326 -1.40 7.76 19.56
CA GLN A 326 -2.46 6.88 19.09
C GLN A 326 -2.84 7.24 17.66
N PRO A 327 -2.93 6.26 16.72
CA PRO A 327 -3.48 6.49 15.40
C PRO A 327 -4.93 6.98 15.42
N ASP A 328 -5.33 7.75 14.38
CA ASP A 328 -6.66 8.39 14.35
C ASP A 328 -7.80 7.42 14.04
N TYR A 329 -7.56 6.36 13.22
CA TYR A 329 -8.64 5.50 12.70
C TYR A 329 -8.15 4.10 12.33
N ALA A 330 -8.74 3.08 12.91
CA ALA A 330 -8.44 1.67 12.60
C ALA A 330 -9.13 1.20 11.32
N LEU A 331 -8.41 0.43 10.51
CA LEU A 331 -8.87 -0.08 9.21
C LEU A 331 -9.10 -1.60 9.21
N GLY A 332 -9.06 -2.25 10.38
CA GLY A 332 -9.14 -3.70 10.53
C GLY A 332 -7.78 -4.40 10.39
N GLY A 333 -7.71 -5.64 10.87
CA GLY A 333 -6.46 -6.43 10.86
C GLY A 333 -6.04 -6.84 9.45
N HIS A 334 -4.77 -6.59 9.11
CA HIS A 334 -4.09 -7.10 7.91
C HIS A 334 -4.76 -6.75 6.58
N THR A 335 -5.40 -5.58 6.48
CA THR A 335 -6.08 -5.15 5.23
C THR A 335 -5.10 -4.80 4.12
N ALA A 336 -3.83 -4.60 4.46
CA ALA A 336 -2.77 -4.12 3.58
C ALA A 336 -3.21 -2.87 2.81
N SER A 337 -3.57 -1.82 3.56
CA SER A 337 -3.96 -0.52 3.02
C SER A 337 -2.74 0.16 2.41
N LEU A 338 -2.69 0.32 1.08
CA LEU A 338 -1.53 0.78 0.32
C LEU A 338 -1.77 2.12 -0.39
N GLY A 339 -2.91 2.32 -1.03
CA GLY A 339 -3.26 3.57 -1.71
C GLY A 339 -4.01 4.50 -0.80
N LEU A 340 -3.83 5.82 -0.98
CA LEU A 340 -4.58 6.86 -0.27
C LEU A 340 -4.78 8.07 -1.18
N CYS A 341 -6.02 8.51 -1.31
CA CYS A 341 -6.37 9.70 -2.09
C CYS A 341 -7.51 10.46 -1.43
N TRP A 342 -7.36 11.77 -1.28
CA TRP A 342 -8.45 12.64 -0.87
C TRP A 342 -9.48 12.80 -2.00
N LEU A 343 -10.74 12.59 -1.67
CA LEU A 343 -11.88 12.85 -2.54
C LEU A 343 -12.68 14.05 -1.98
N PRO A 344 -12.75 15.16 -2.70
CA PRO A 344 -13.64 16.29 -2.37
C PRO A 344 -15.12 15.87 -2.38
N GLU A 345 -15.94 16.65 -1.71
CA GLU A 345 -17.41 16.49 -1.78
C GLU A 345 -17.89 16.55 -3.24
N GLY A 346 -18.83 15.69 -3.60
CA GLY A 346 -19.39 15.62 -4.95
C GLY A 346 -18.56 14.82 -5.96
N THR A 347 -17.40 14.26 -5.58
CA THR A 347 -16.60 13.40 -6.46
C THR A 347 -17.36 12.14 -6.89
N LEU A 348 -17.95 11.42 -5.95
CA LEU A 348 -18.74 10.22 -6.21
C LEU A 348 -20.12 10.33 -5.57
N PRO A 349 -21.21 10.04 -6.31
CA PRO A 349 -22.57 10.02 -5.75
C PRO A 349 -22.68 9.14 -4.51
N GLY A 350 -23.27 9.68 -3.44
CA GLY A 350 -23.46 8.98 -2.19
C GLY A 350 -22.22 8.90 -1.29
N PHE A 351 -21.08 9.46 -1.72
CA PHE A 351 -19.86 9.58 -0.91
C PHE A 351 -19.58 11.07 -0.67
N PRO A 352 -19.57 11.53 0.61
CA PRO A 352 -19.17 12.90 0.95
C PRO A 352 -17.64 13.04 0.79
N GLN A 353 -17.07 14.15 1.28
CA GLN A 353 -15.62 14.29 1.30
C GLN A 353 -14.94 13.27 2.22
N GLY A 354 -13.73 12.83 1.84
CA GLY A 354 -12.97 11.87 2.65
C GLY A 354 -11.82 11.21 1.91
N MET A 355 -11.35 10.09 2.43
CA MET A 355 -10.21 9.35 1.90
C MET A 355 -10.65 8.05 1.21
N ALA A 356 -10.29 7.89 -0.06
CA ALA A 356 -10.34 6.60 -0.75
C ALA A 356 -9.06 5.82 -0.48
N ILE A 357 -9.19 4.54 -0.15
CA ILE A 357 -8.10 3.67 0.30
C ILE A 357 -8.09 2.37 -0.50
N GLY A 358 -6.99 2.13 -1.22
CA GLY A 358 -6.76 0.85 -1.89
C GLY A 358 -6.25 -0.19 -0.88
N GLN A 359 -7.08 -1.20 -0.59
CA GLN A 359 -6.74 -2.30 0.31
C GLN A 359 -6.31 -3.53 -0.48
N HIS A 360 -5.01 -3.79 -0.49
CA HIS A 360 -4.38 -4.88 -1.25
C HIS A 360 -4.78 -6.26 -0.77
N GLY A 361 -5.14 -6.38 0.49
CA GLY A 361 -5.66 -7.58 1.11
C GLY A 361 -4.63 -8.47 1.79
N SER A 362 -5.12 -9.21 2.78
CA SER A 362 -4.32 -10.06 3.66
C SER A 362 -3.80 -11.33 2.96
N TRP A 363 -2.76 -11.90 3.56
CA TRP A 363 -2.21 -13.21 3.22
C TRP A 363 -2.02 -14.12 4.46
N ASN A 364 -2.23 -13.55 5.65
CA ASN A 364 -1.90 -14.11 6.96
C ASN A 364 -3.11 -14.16 7.91
N ARG A 365 -4.31 -14.37 7.34
CA ARG A 365 -5.57 -14.49 8.10
C ARG A 365 -6.30 -15.79 7.77
N SER A 366 -7.11 -16.28 8.71
CA SER A 366 -8.00 -17.43 8.51
C SER A 366 -9.17 -17.10 7.55
N LYS A 367 -9.72 -15.89 7.64
CA LYS A 367 -10.62 -15.27 6.67
C LYS A 367 -9.95 -14.03 6.10
N LEU A 368 -9.85 -13.92 4.79
CA LEU A 368 -9.18 -12.81 4.14
C LEU A 368 -9.89 -11.48 4.40
N SER A 369 -9.11 -10.39 4.50
CA SER A 369 -9.58 -9.01 4.66
C SER A 369 -8.95 -8.11 3.61
N GLY A 370 -9.49 -6.91 3.42
CA GLY A 370 -9.07 -6.00 2.34
C GLY A 370 -9.64 -6.46 0.99
N TYR A 371 -8.83 -6.47 -0.08
CA TYR A 371 -9.24 -6.81 -1.45
C TYR A 371 -10.39 -5.93 -1.94
N LYS A 372 -10.28 -4.63 -1.72
CA LYS A 372 -11.33 -3.66 -2.08
C LYS A 372 -10.79 -2.24 -2.17
N LEU A 373 -11.51 -1.38 -2.86
CA LEU A 373 -11.37 0.06 -2.73
C LEU A 373 -12.40 0.51 -1.71
N THR A 374 -11.93 1.04 -0.58
CA THR A 374 -12.78 1.52 0.51
C THR A 374 -12.69 3.04 0.68
N PHE A 375 -13.65 3.61 1.40
CA PHE A 375 -13.75 5.03 1.64
C PHE A 375 -14.00 5.29 3.14
N VAL A 376 -13.29 6.27 3.69
CA VAL A 376 -13.49 6.79 5.05
C VAL A 376 -13.93 8.25 4.94
N GLU A 377 -15.12 8.55 5.44
CA GLU A 377 -15.69 9.89 5.46
C GLU A 377 -14.92 10.80 6.42
N PHE A 378 -14.79 12.09 6.06
CA PHE A 378 -14.19 13.11 6.91
C PHE A 378 -15.17 14.25 7.17
N GLN A 379 -15.17 14.71 8.42
CA GLN A 379 -15.91 15.89 8.86
C GLN A 379 -15.01 16.72 9.78
N ASN A 380 -14.91 18.03 9.51
CA ASN A 380 -14.03 18.94 10.27
C ASN A 380 -12.58 18.42 10.35
N GLY A 381 -12.03 17.95 9.24
CA GLY A 381 -10.65 17.43 9.14
C GLY A 381 -10.40 16.11 9.89
N LYS A 382 -11.43 15.37 10.30
CA LYS A 382 -11.31 14.11 11.05
C LYS A 382 -12.13 12.99 10.42
N PRO A 383 -11.62 11.73 10.44
CA PRO A 383 -12.37 10.57 9.94
C PRO A 383 -13.60 10.31 10.85
N VAL A 384 -14.72 9.91 10.24
CA VAL A 384 -15.96 9.60 10.94
C VAL A 384 -16.62 8.34 10.39
N GLY A 385 -17.53 7.76 11.16
CA GLY A 385 -18.33 6.61 10.76
C GLY A 385 -17.53 5.33 10.54
N MET A 386 -18.11 4.40 9.79
CA MET A 386 -17.49 3.13 9.39
C MET A 386 -17.03 3.21 7.94
N PRO A 387 -15.97 2.47 7.54
CA PRO A 387 -15.51 2.48 6.14
C PRO A 387 -16.60 1.91 5.21
N ARG A 388 -16.74 2.50 4.03
CA ARG A 388 -17.69 2.09 2.99
C ARG A 388 -16.96 1.61 1.75
N GLU A 389 -17.49 0.62 1.05
CA GLU A 389 -16.88 0.06 -0.15
C GLU A 389 -17.24 0.89 -1.39
N ILE A 390 -16.23 1.29 -2.16
CA ILE A 390 -16.39 1.88 -3.50
C ILE A 390 -16.38 0.77 -4.55
N LEU A 391 -15.38 -0.15 -4.48
CA LEU A 391 -15.27 -1.34 -5.33
C LEU A 391 -15.02 -2.57 -4.47
N LYS A 392 -15.63 -3.70 -4.82
CA LYS A 392 -15.49 -4.99 -4.16
C LYS A 392 -15.42 -6.17 -5.14
N ASP A 393 -15.45 -7.39 -4.61
CA ASP A 393 -15.47 -8.65 -5.35
C ASP A 393 -14.15 -8.95 -6.11
N PHE A 394 -13.02 -8.55 -5.51
CA PHE A 394 -11.68 -8.88 -6.01
C PHE A 394 -11.23 -10.31 -5.67
N LEU A 395 -12.00 -11.03 -4.85
CA LEU A 395 -11.80 -12.44 -4.50
C LEU A 395 -12.92 -13.32 -5.01
N SER A 396 -12.61 -14.59 -5.27
CA SER A 396 -13.65 -15.61 -5.42
C SER A 396 -14.38 -15.84 -4.09
N ALA A 397 -15.65 -16.25 -4.15
CA ALA A 397 -16.49 -16.45 -2.96
C ALA A 397 -15.91 -17.48 -1.96
N ASP A 398 -15.10 -18.43 -2.44
CA ASP A 398 -14.40 -19.43 -1.62
C ASP A 398 -12.99 -18.99 -1.20
N GLU A 399 -12.59 -17.74 -1.52
CA GLU A 399 -11.29 -17.13 -1.22
C GLU A 399 -10.07 -17.91 -1.75
N LYS A 400 -10.25 -18.75 -2.77
CA LYS A 400 -9.15 -19.50 -3.41
C LYS A 400 -8.41 -18.71 -4.46
N TYR A 401 -9.09 -17.76 -5.09
CA TYR A 401 -8.56 -16.97 -6.20
C TYR A 401 -8.70 -15.48 -5.92
N SER A 402 -7.67 -14.71 -6.31
CA SER A 402 -7.78 -13.25 -6.44
C SER A 402 -7.85 -12.88 -7.92
N TYR A 403 -8.84 -12.08 -8.26
CA TYR A 403 -8.98 -11.51 -9.60
C TYR A 403 -8.16 -10.24 -9.72
N GLY A 404 -8.04 -9.49 -8.63
CA GLY A 404 -7.28 -8.27 -8.53
C GLY A 404 -6.88 -7.97 -7.09
N ARG A 405 -5.98 -7.00 -6.93
CA ARG A 405 -5.53 -6.47 -5.64
C ARG A 405 -5.34 -4.96 -5.74
N PRO A 406 -6.20 -4.15 -5.12
CA PRO A 406 -6.12 -2.68 -5.14
C PRO A 406 -4.83 -2.15 -4.52
N VAL A 407 -4.19 -1.17 -5.17
CA VAL A 407 -2.99 -0.50 -4.68
C VAL A 407 -3.16 1.02 -4.74
N GLY A 408 -2.46 1.70 -5.63
CA GLY A 408 -2.50 3.15 -5.77
C GLY A 408 -3.88 3.67 -6.14
N VAL A 409 -4.25 4.82 -5.59
CA VAL A 409 -5.51 5.51 -5.87
C VAL A 409 -5.21 6.96 -6.19
N ALA A 410 -5.85 7.51 -7.22
CA ALA A 410 -5.71 8.91 -7.59
C ALA A 410 -7.03 9.49 -8.09
N LEU A 411 -7.19 10.79 -7.95
CA LEU A 411 -8.30 11.55 -8.53
C LEU A 411 -7.85 12.12 -9.87
N ALA A 412 -8.57 11.79 -10.94
CA ALA A 412 -8.33 12.33 -12.26
C ALA A 412 -8.91 13.75 -12.38
N GLY A 413 -8.43 14.52 -13.37
CA GLY A 413 -8.86 15.91 -13.58
C GLY A 413 -10.34 16.07 -13.93
N ASP A 414 -10.97 15.04 -14.46
CA ASP A 414 -12.40 14.97 -14.79
C ASP A 414 -13.28 14.49 -13.59
N GLY A 415 -12.66 14.28 -12.42
CA GLY A 415 -13.34 13.82 -11.21
C GLY A 415 -13.49 12.31 -11.10
N ALA A 416 -12.98 11.51 -12.04
CA ALA A 416 -12.96 10.06 -11.92
C ALA A 416 -11.95 9.59 -10.86
N VAL A 417 -12.26 8.52 -10.15
CA VAL A 417 -11.33 7.87 -9.24
C VAL A 417 -10.62 6.74 -10.00
N LEU A 418 -9.30 6.85 -10.12
CA LEU A 418 -8.44 5.84 -10.72
C LEU A 418 -7.85 4.94 -9.62
N MET A 419 -7.79 3.62 -9.88
CA MET A 419 -7.24 2.65 -8.95
C MET A 419 -6.36 1.64 -9.68
N ALA A 420 -5.12 1.48 -9.23
CA ALA A 420 -4.20 0.46 -9.73
C ALA A 420 -4.53 -0.91 -9.14
N ASP A 421 -4.55 -1.91 -9.99
CA ASP A 421 -4.76 -3.32 -9.67
C ASP A 421 -3.57 -4.14 -10.18
N ASP A 422 -2.67 -4.51 -9.27
CA ASP A 422 -1.39 -5.11 -9.63
C ASP A 422 -1.49 -6.60 -10.03
N VAL A 423 -2.50 -7.30 -9.57
CA VAL A 423 -2.79 -8.69 -9.98
C VAL A 423 -3.61 -8.72 -11.26
N GLY A 424 -4.52 -7.77 -11.41
CA GLY A 424 -5.34 -7.63 -12.61
C GLY A 424 -4.63 -7.02 -13.81
N ASP A 425 -3.47 -6.37 -13.60
CA ASP A 425 -2.72 -5.60 -14.61
C ASP A 425 -3.56 -4.48 -15.26
N VAL A 426 -4.43 -3.85 -14.45
CA VAL A 426 -5.45 -2.90 -14.88
C VAL A 426 -5.38 -1.62 -14.05
N ILE A 427 -5.67 -0.50 -14.69
CA ILE A 427 -6.12 0.72 -14.00
C ILE A 427 -7.64 0.78 -14.15
N TRP A 428 -8.33 0.67 -13.04
CA TRP A 428 -9.78 0.84 -12.97
C TRP A 428 -10.15 2.32 -12.85
N ARG A 429 -11.23 2.72 -13.54
CA ARG A 429 -11.79 4.07 -13.50
C ARG A 429 -13.22 4.00 -12.97
N VAL A 430 -13.50 4.75 -11.90
CA VAL A 430 -14.81 4.80 -11.21
C VAL A 430 -15.40 6.19 -11.37
N THR A 431 -16.68 6.23 -11.81
CA THR A 431 -17.44 7.48 -11.97
C THR A 431 -18.89 7.28 -11.54
N ALA A 432 -19.69 8.35 -11.58
CA ALA A 432 -21.14 8.24 -11.53
C ALA A 432 -21.67 7.32 -12.65
N ALA A 433 -22.75 6.57 -12.38
CA ALA A 433 -23.41 5.66 -13.32
C ALA A 433 -24.15 6.42 -14.43
#